data_1221dafc9643732361fc3597579d4cc2
#
_entry.id   1221dafc9643732361fc3597579d4cc2
#
_cell.length_a   1.000
_cell.length_b   1.000
_cell.length_c   1.000
_cell.angle_alpha   90.00
_cell.angle_beta   90.00
_cell.angle_gamma   90.00
#
_symmetry.space_group_name_H-M   'P 1'
#
loop_
_entity.id
_entity.type
_entity.pdbx_description
1 polymer ?
#
loop_
_entity_poly.entity_id
_entity_poly.type
_entity_poly.pdbx_seq_one_letter_code
_entity_poly.pdbx_strand_id
1 'polypeptide(L)'
;MTYLTKEDWTNYLVPKISDDKSFSDNLKENIKIQNNFIRLIHKILNTQKNSEKKLFQKILTTSTIYFHKYILFNNIIYSNLSSLDKLVIFCCCIFLAFKGANKLIHINILSEKFKPFFNKFQHFEIEDIKNLIIKKEFDILVSIEFNLAIDWPYNLLNLLKIYLTKIGKGNETIARIINYVNLNINDSILFPLCLYYTPNEIVFSCILLAKKRYKLDFININDLIKLNNYEIDNDNINECNLYISKIIKYKDNLIENNNINDNRNIINNSNKISENNNYLDNNKDNLNLKNISLIKTNSN
;
A
#
# COMPACT_ATOMS: atom_id res chain seq x y z
N MET A 1 21.34 -0.21 -11.40
CA MET A 1 20.59 0.50 -10.36
C MET A 1 21.55 0.81 -9.25
N THR A 2 21.78 2.07 -8.91
CA THR A 2 22.63 2.43 -7.77
C THR A 2 21.79 2.24 -6.51
N TYR A 3 22.21 1.33 -5.63
CA TYR A 3 21.61 1.15 -4.32
C TYR A 3 22.15 2.22 -3.38
N LEU A 4 21.30 2.68 -2.44
CA LEU A 4 21.72 3.62 -1.42
C LEU A 4 22.76 2.98 -0.50
N THR A 5 23.69 3.79 -0.01
CA THR A 5 24.62 3.34 1.02
C THR A 5 23.91 3.20 2.37
N LYS A 6 24.51 2.45 3.31
CA LYS A 6 23.95 2.27 4.66
C LYS A 6 23.85 3.61 5.42
N GLU A 7 24.69 4.58 5.07
CA GLU A 7 24.70 5.93 5.65
C GLU A 7 23.55 6.79 5.11
N ASP A 8 23.28 6.68 3.80
CA ASP A 8 22.12 7.34 3.16
C ASP A 8 20.80 6.83 3.75
N TRP A 9 20.72 5.53 4.04
CA TRP A 9 19.57 4.87 4.60
C TRP A 9 19.17 5.38 5.98
N THR A 10 20.18 5.57 6.87
CA THR A 10 19.93 6.02 8.25
C THR A 10 19.49 7.48 8.31
N ASN A 11 19.83 8.30 7.30
CA ASN A 11 19.53 9.72 7.30
C ASN A 11 18.14 10.06 6.71
N TYR A 12 17.53 9.17 5.95
CA TYR A 12 16.50 9.65 5.03
C TYR A 12 15.10 9.08 5.16
N LEU A 13 14.70 8.09 5.86
CA LEU A 13 13.28 7.70 5.86
C LEU A 13 12.99 6.36 6.53
N VAL A 14 14.01 5.59 6.85
CA VAL A 14 13.78 4.36 7.56
C VAL A 14 14.16 4.59 8.99
N PRO A 15 13.18 4.72 9.87
CA PRO A 15 13.43 4.82 11.28
C PRO A 15 14.26 3.60 11.71
N LYS A 16 15.22 3.79 12.60
CA LYS A 16 15.94 2.67 13.20
C LYS A 16 14.93 1.63 13.64
N ILE A 17 15.20 0.35 13.35
CA ILE A 17 14.31 -0.75 13.77
C ILE A 17 13.99 -0.69 15.26
N SER A 18 14.90 -0.12 16.07
CA SER A 18 14.75 0.05 17.52
C SER A 18 13.78 1.17 17.93
N ASP A 19 13.48 2.14 17.08
CA ASP A 19 12.57 3.25 17.39
C ASP A 19 11.14 2.90 16.95
N ASP A 20 10.35 2.33 17.85
CA ASP A 20 9.00 1.86 17.58
C ASP A 20 8.02 2.98 17.23
N LYS A 21 8.14 4.16 17.86
CA LYS A 21 7.24 5.27 17.60
C LYS A 21 7.45 5.87 16.22
N SER A 22 8.70 6.21 15.90
CA SER A 22 9.06 6.75 14.59
C SER A 22 8.72 5.75 13.47
N PHE A 23 8.97 4.46 13.69
CA PHE A 23 8.63 3.41 12.74
C PHE A 23 7.11 3.34 12.47
N SER A 24 6.30 3.37 13.53
CA SER A 24 4.83 3.32 13.42
C SER A 24 4.28 4.54 12.68
N ASP A 25 4.78 5.73 12.97
CA ASP A 25 4.29 6.96 12.34
C ASP A 25 4.68 7.03 10.86
N ASN A 26 5.91 6.66 10.52
CA ASN A 26 6.34 6.54 9.12
C ASN A 26 5.55 5.46 8.36
N LEU A 27 5.26 4.33 8.98
CA LEU A 27 4.44 3.29 8.36
C LEU A 27 3.03 3.78 8.06
N LYS A 28 2.38 4.49 8.99
CA LYS A 28 1.06 5.09 8.75
C LYS A 28 1.07 6.06 7.57
N GLU A 29 2.12 6.87 7.46
CA GLU A 29 2.27 7.82 6.35
C GLU A 29 2.48 7.09 5.01
N ASN A 30 3.34 6.09 4.99
CA ASN A 30 3.58 5.27 3.80
C ASN A 30 2.34 4.49 3.34
N ILE A 31 1.53 3.98 4.27
CA ILE A 31 0.22 3.38 3.96
C ILE A 31 -0.71 4.41 3.30
N LYS A 32 -0.74 5.66 3.78
CA LYS A 32 -1.54 6.72 3.14
C LYS A 32 -1.05 7.02 1.73
N ILE A 33 0.26 7.08 1.52
CA ILE A 33 0.88 7.27 0.20
C ILE A 33 0.45 6.15 -0.74
N GLN A 34 0.61 4.90 -0.33
CA GLN A 34 0.23 3.74 -1.14
C GLN A 34 -1.28 3.74 -1.46
N ASN A 35 -2.14 4.08 -0.50
CA ASN A 35 -3.57 4.18 -0.73
C ASN A 35 -3.93 5.26 -1.76
N ASN A 36 -3.19 6.38 -1.81
CA ASN A 36 -3.39 7.39 -2.85
C ASN A 36 -3.03 6.84 -4.24
N PHE A 37 -1.91 6.12 -4.39
CA PHE A 37 -1.57 5.43 -5.63
C PHE A 37 -2.65 4.42 -6.05
N ILE A 38 -3.10 3.58 -5.13
CA ILE A 38 -4.16 2.60 -5.37
C ILE A 38 -5.41 3.28 -5.92
N ARG A 39 -5.88 4.36 -5.28
CA ARG A 39 -7.07 5.11 -5.70
C ARG A 39 -6.93 5.71 -7.09
N LEU A 40 -5.77 6.28 -7.41
CA LEU A 40 -5.50 6.90 -8.71
C LEU A 40 -5.43 5.83 -9.81
N ILE A 41 -4.71 4.73 -9.58
CA ILE A 41 -4.55 3.66 -10.57
C ILE A 41 -5.88 2.96 -10.85
N HIS A 42 -6.74 2.75 -9.84
CA HIS A 42 -8.08 2.18 -10.04
C HIS A 42 -8.98 3.03 -10.95
N LYS A 43 -8.75 4.33 -11.05
CA LYS A 43 -9.49 5.19 -11.99
C LYS A 43 -9.07 4.98 -13.45
N ILE A 44 -7.89 4.40 -13.67
CA ILE A 44 -7.35 4.17 -15.00
C ILE A 44 -7.64 2.73 -15.46
N LEU A 45 -7.42 1.76 -14.57
CA LEU A 45 -7.49 0.34 -14.88
C LEU A 45 -8.77 -0.30 -14.37
N ASN A 46 -9.36 -1.15 -15.22
CA ASN A 46 -10.47 -2.04 -14.80
C ASN A 46 -9.91 -3.31 -14.18
N THR A 47 -9.73 -3.30 -12.85
CA THR A 47 -9.10 -4.39 -12.10
C THR A 47 -9.94 -5.68 -12.00
N GLN A 48 -11.12 -5.75 -12.60
CA GLN A 48 -11.91 -6.98 -12.66
C GLN A 48 -11.27 -8.02 -13.60
N LYS A 49 -10.52 -7.58 -14.61
CA LYS A 49 -9.82 -8.48 -15.54
C LYS A 49 -8.48 -8.93 -14.95
N ASN A 50 -8.16 -10.23 -15.03
CA ASN A 50 -6.91 -10.79 -14.50
C ASN A 50 -5.64 -10.20 -15.12
N SER A 51 -5.66 -9.86 -16.42
CA SER A 51 -4.56 -9.16 -17.09
C SER A 51 -4.30 -7.79 -16.51
N GLU A 52 -5.36 -7.07 -16.14
CA GLU A 52 -5.26 -5.74 -15.54
C GLU A 52 -4.86 -5.78 -14.07
N LYS A 53 -5.16 -6.85 -13.33
CA LYS A 53 -4.63 -7.06 -11.97
C LYS A 53 -3.11 -7.12 -11.93
N LYS A 54 -2.48 -7.87 -12.86
CA LYS A 54 -1.02 -7.93 -12.97
C LYS A 54 -0.43 -6.58 -13.35
N LEU A 55 -1.05 -5.90 -14.31
CA LEU A 55 -0.64 -4.57 -14.71
C LEU A 55 -0.80 -3.57 -13.55
N PHE A 56 -1.93 -3.61 -12.84
CA PHE A 56 -2.17 -2.79 -11.65
C PHE A 56 -1.04 -2.94 -10.63
N GLN A 57 -0.70 -4.18 -10.27
CA GLN A 57 0.38 -4.45 -9.32
C GLN A 57 1.73 -3.91 -9.83
N LYS A 58 2.02 -4.11 -11.12
CA LYS A 58 3.22 -3.58 -11.74
C LYS A 58 3.28 -2.05 -11.67
N ILE A 59 2.22 -1.36 -12.06
CA ILE A 59 2.15 0.11 -12.03
C ILE A 59 2.24 0.62 -10.59
N LEU A 60 1.52 0.01 -9.65
CA LEU A 60 1.55 0.40 -8.22
C LEU A 60 2.98 0.34 -7.66
N THR A 61 3.65 -0.79 -7.83
CA THR A 61 5.02 -0.96 -7.31
C THR A 61 5.97 0.01 -7.98
N THR A 62 5.94 0.12 -9.32
CA THR A 62 6.84 1.01 -10.07
C THR A 62 6.65 2.47 -9.67
N SER A 63 5.40 2.94 -9.62
CA SER A 63 5.11 4.33 -9.23
C SER A 63 5.53 4.65 -7.80
N THR A 64 5.36 3.70 -6.88
CA THR A 64 5.81 3.86 -5.48
C THR A 64 7.33 3.94 -5.39
N ILE A 65 8.06 3.12 -6.14
CA ILE A 65 9.53 3.17 -6.20
C ILE A 65 10.02 4.49 -6.78
N TYR A 66 9.43 4.97 -7.89
CA TYR A 66 9.79 6.27 -8.47
C TYR A 66 9.53 7.41 -7.48
N PHE A 67 8.41 7.35 -6.76
CA PHE A 67 8.09 8.31 -5.73
C PHE A 67 9.16 8.34 -4.62
N HIS A 68 9.53 7.18 -4.07
CA HIS A 68 10.55 7.11 -3.04
C HIS A 68 11.91 7.62 -3.55
N LYS A 69 12.32 7.26 -4.77
CA LYS A 69 13.54 7.79 -5.39
C LYS A 69 13.50 9.32 -5.53
N TYR A 70 12.37 9.86 -6.01
CA TYR A 70 12.20 11.29 -6.17
C TYR A 70 12.31 12.04 -4.84
N ILE A 71 11.64 11.56 -3.80
CA ILE A 71 11.69 12.16 -2.46
C ILE A 71 13.11 12.13 -1.88
N LEU A 72 13.78 10.99 -1.99
CA LEU A 72 15.15 10.81 -1.48
C LEU A 72 16.17 11.66 -2.24
N PHE A 73 16.16 11.59 -3.57
CA PHE A 73 17.11 12.30 -4.41
C PHE A 73 17.07 13.83 -4.19
N ASN A 74 15.88 14.37 -3.97
CA ASN A 74 15.68 15.79 -3.77
C ASN A 74 15.68 16.21 -2.29
N ASN A 75 15.97 15.30 -1.34
CA ASN A 75 15.93 15.57 0.10
C ASN A 75 14.59 16.20 0.55
N ILE A 76 13.49 15.74 -0.02
CA ILE A 76 12.18 16.33 0.24
C ILE A 76 11.60 15.74 1.53
N ILE A 77 11.22 16.60 2.45
CA ILE A 77 10.39 16.22 3.60
C ILE A 77 8.94 16.17 3.14
N TYR A 78 8.38 14.97 3.03
CA TYR A 78 7.05 14.74 2.45
C TYR A 78 5.94 15.54 3.16
N SER A 79 6.00 15.72 4.48
CA SER A 79 5.04 16.52 5.24
C SER A 79 4.98 17.99 4.80
N ASN A 80 6.09 18.52 4.29
CA ASN A 80 6.20 19.93 3.87
C ASN A 80 5.63 20.19 2.47
N LEU A 81 5.37 19.13 1.69
CA LEU A 81 4.75 19.29 0.38
C LEU A 81 3.28 19.68 0.51
N SER A 82 2.84 20.61 -0.33
CA SER A 82 1.42 20.91 -0.46
C SER A 82 0.63 19.69 -0.95
N SER A 83 -0.65 19.63 -0.66
CA SER A 83 -1.49 18.52 -1.12
C SER A 83 -1.60 18.46 -2.64
N LEU A 84 -1.51 19.60 -3.31
CA LEU A 84 -1.49 19.67 -4.77
C LEU A 84 -0.17 19.13 -5.34
N ASP A 85 0.98 19.52 -4.77
CA ASP A 85 2.29 19.01 -5.21
C ASP A 85 2.36 17.48 -5.04
N LYS A 86 1.88 16.95 -3.91
CA LYS A 86 1.75 15.50 -3.70
C LYS A 86 0.97 14.83 -4.81
N LEU A 87 -0.20 15.40 -5.18
CA LEU A 87 -1.03 14.86 -6.24
C LEU A 87 -0.32 14.88 -7.59
N VAL A 88 0.35 16.00 -7.95
CA VAL A 88 1.11 16.12 -9.20
C VAL A 88 2.22 15.07 -9.27
N ILE A 89 2.98 14.89 -8.18
CA ILE A 89 4.07 13.88 -8.11
C ILE A 89 3.48 12.48 -8.29
N PHE A 90 2.37 12.13 -7.61
CA PHE A 90 1.72 10.83 -7.77
C PHE A 90 1.27 10.58 -9.20
N CYS A 91 0.61 11.55 -9.83
CA CYS A 91 0.14 11.44 -11.21
C CYS A 91 1.30 11.24 -12.18
N CYS A 92 2.40 11.96 -11.98
CA CYS A 92 3.59 11.85 -12.81
C CYS A 92 4.30 10.50 -12.62
N CYS A 93 4.47 10.01 -11.38
CA CYS A 93 5.02 8.68 -11.12
C CYS A 93 4.19 7.56 -11.78
N ILE A 94 2.85 7.67 -11.74
CA ILE A 94 1.95 6.73 -12.42
C ILE A 94 2.15 6.80 -13.94
N PHE A 95 2.21 8.01 -14.51
CA PHE A 95 2.43 8.19 -15.95
C PHE A 95 3.73 7.54 -16.42
N LEU A 96 4.83 7.78 -15.71
CA LEU A 96 6.12 7.17 -15.99
C LEU A 96 6.10 5.65 -15.78
N ALA A 97 5.36 5.15 -14.78
CA ALA A 97 5.22 3.71 -14.55
C ALA A 97 4.49 3.01 -15.71
N PHE A 98 3.50 3.65 -16.33
CA PHE A 98 2.88 3.14 -17.55
C PHE A 98 3.87 3.10 -18.72
N LYS A 99 4.69 4.15 -18.91
CA LYS A 99 5.76 4.16 -19.91
C LYS A 99 6.75 3.01 -19.68
N GLY A 100 7.25 2.82 -18.46
CA GLY A 100 8.16 1.74 -18.09
C GLY A 100 7.55 0.34 -18.19
N ALA A 101 6.23 0.23 -18.13
CA ALA A 101 5.51 -1.04 -18.36
C ALA A 101 5.24 -1.34 -19.84
N ASN A 102 5.73 -0.51 -20.78
CA ASN A 102 5.40 -0.56 -22.21
C ASN A 102 3.89 -0.51 -22.49
N LYS A 103 3.16 0.22 -21.65
CA LYS A 103 1.72 0.49 -21.79
C LYS A 103 1.53 1.97 -21.98
N LEU A 104 1.53 2.40 -23.24
CA LEU A 104 1.36 3.82 -23.56
C LEU A 104 -0.07 4.24 -23.24
N ILE A 105 -0.19 5.17 -22.32
CA ILE A 105 -1.42 5.92 -22.06
C ILE A 105 -1.21 7.35 -22.56
N HIS A 106 -2.12 7.83 -23.39
CA HIS A 106 -2.05 9.21 -23.82
C HIS A 106 -2.28 10.14 -22.62
N ILE A 107 -1.44 11.15 -22.47
CA ILE A 107 -1.46 12.02 -21.29
C ILE A 107 -2.81 12.74 -21.11
N ASN A 108 -3.52 13.06 -22.21
CA ASN A 108 -4.84 13.68 -22.13
C ASN A 108 -5.85 12.77 -21.44
N ILE A 109 -5.86 11.46 -21.78
CA ILE A 109 -6.74 10.47 -21.14
C ILE A 109 -6.43 10.38 -19.64
N LEU A 110 -5.15 10.39 -19.29
CA LEU A 110 -4.70 10.33 -17.91
C LEU A 110 -5.11 11.59 -17.15
N SER A 111 -4.93 12.77 -17.74
CA SER A 111 -5.33 14.05 -17.17
C SER A 111 -6.84 14.14 -16.96
N GLU A 112 -7.66 13.64 -17.91
CA GLU A 112 -9.10 13.54 -17.79
C GLU A 112 -9.51 12.66 -16.59
N LYS A 113 -8.88 11.48 -16.43
CA LYS A 113 -9.15 10.59 -15.30
C LYS A 113 -8.76 11.21 -13.95
N PHE A 114 -7.76 12.07 -13.93
CA PHE A 114 -7.28 12.72 -12.71
C PHE A 114 -8.01 14.04 -12.39
N LYS A 115 -8.67 14.69 -13.37
CA LYS A 115 -9.38 15.96 -13.19
C LYS A 115 -10.25 16.01 -11.92
N PRO A 116 -11.04 14.97 -11.54
CA PRO A 116 -11.84 15.00 -10.32
C PRO A 116 -11.03 15.11 -9.01
N PHE A 117 -9.76 14.70 -9.01
CA PHE A 117 -8.88 14.85 -7.85
C PHE A 117 -8.28 16.24 -7.76
N PHE A 118 -7.91 16.83 -8.90
CA PHE A 118 -7.39 18.20 -8.99
C PHE A 118 -8.47 19.23 -8.64
N ASN A 119 -9.68 19.04 -9.11
CA ASN A 119 -10.81 19.95 -8.85
C ASN A 119 -11.26 20.02 -7.37
N LYS A 120 -10.66 19.21 -6.49
CA LYS A 120 -10.81 19.36 -5.04
C LYS A 120 -10.03 20.53 -4.46
N PHE A 121 -9.04 21.04 -5.16
CA PHE A 121 -8.19 22.15 -4.72
C PHE A 121 -8.65 23.45 -5.36
N GLN A 122 -8.82 23.45 -6.68
CA GLN A 122 -9.35 24.54 -7.49
C GLN A 122 -9.80 23.99 -8.84
N HIS A 123 -10.48 24.81 -9.64
CA HIS A 123 -10.85 24.40 -11.00
C HIS A 123 -9.61 24.27 -11.88
N PHE A 124 -9.42 23.09 -12.48
CA PHE A 124 -8.36 22.80 -13.43
C PHE A 124 -8.95 22.30 -14.75
N GLU A 125 -8.46 22.83 -15.86
CA GLU A 125 -8.72 22.24 -17.16
C GLU A 125 -7.76 21.06 -17.44
N ILE A 126 -8.11 20.23 -18.42
CA ILE A 126 -7.28 19.06 -18.77
C ILE A 126 -5.88 19.48 -19.18
N GLU A 127 -5.77 20.60 -19.90
CA GLU A 127 -4.48 21.12 -20.36
C GLU A 127 -3.61 21.61 -19.20
N ASP A 128 -4.20 22.20 -18.15
CA ASP A 128 -3.46 22.61 -16.95
C ASP A 128 -2.84 21.40 -16.24
N ILE A 129 -3.63 20.35 -16.07
CA ILE A 129 -3.18 19.10 -15.42
C ILE A 129 -2.06 18.46 -16.23
N LYS A 130 -2.22 18.40 -17.56
CA LYS A 130 -1.21 17.88 -18.47
C LYS A 130 0.10 18.66 -18.32
N ASN A 131 0.05 19.99 -18.32
CA ASN A 131 1.21 20.84 -18.20
C ASN A 131 1.93 20.66 -16.85
N LEU A 132 1.17 20.51 -15.75
CA LEU A 132 1.73 20.19 -14.43
C LEU A 132 2.48 18.85 -14.42
N ILE A 133 1.89 17.81 -15.02
CA ILE A 133 2.52 16.48 -15.10
C ILE A 133 3.78 16.51 -15.96
N ILE A 134 3.74 17.13 -17.16
CA ILE A 134 4.88 17.24 -18.06
C ILE A 134 6.02 18.03 -17.41
N LYS A 135 5.70 19.15 -16.76
CA LYS A 135 6.71 19.94 -16.03
C LYS A 135 7.41 19.12 -14.95
N LYS A 136 6.67 18.26 -14.24
CA LYS A 136 7.23 17.42 -13.17
C LYS A 136 7.94 16.18 -13.70
N GLU A 137 7.67 15.75 -14.93
CA GLU A 137 8.23 14.53 -15.52
C GLU A 137 9.76 14.56 -15.55
N PHE A 138 10.35 15.68 -15.96
CA PHE A 138 11.79 15.79 -16.06
C PHE A 138 12.48 15.66 -14.69
N ASP A 139 11.94 16.28 -13.65
CA ASP A 139 12.49 16.20 -12.29
C ASP A 139 12.50 14.75 -11.77
N ILE A 140 11.44 14.01 -12.06
CA ILE A 140 11.35 12.59 -11.64
C ILE A 140 12.27 11.74 -12.49
N LEU A 141 12.36 11.97 -13.81
CA LEU A 141 13.27 11.24 -14.69
C LEU A 141 14.73 11.40 -14.24
N VAL A 142 15.15 12.60 -13.87
CA VAL A 142 16.48 12.85 -13.30
C VAL A 142 16.68 12.03 -12.02
N SER A 143 15.71 12.03 -11.12
CA SER A 143 15.79 11.29 -9.84
C SER A 143 15.89 9.78 -10.01
N ILE A 144 15.34 9.24 -11.09
CA ILE A 144 15.44 7.80 -11.42
C ILE A 144 16.56 7.52 -12.43
N GLU A 145 17.45 8.48 -12.67
CA GLU A 145 18.58 8.35 -13.61
C GLU A 145 18.12 7.99 -15.02
N PHE A 146 16.95 8.47 -15.47
CA PHE A 146 16.28 8.11 -16.73
C PHE A 146 16.05 6.60 -16.92
N ASN A 147 16.22 5.80 -15.86
CA ASN A 147 16.01 4.36 -15.90
C ASN A 147 14.59 4.00 -15.50
N LEU A 148 13.75 3.75 -16.50
CA LEU A 148 12.37 3.28 -16.31
C LEU A 148 12.29 1.76 -16.03
N ALA A 149 13.39 1.03 -16.17
CA ALA A 149 13.42 -0.39 -15.84
C ALA A 149 13.52 -0.58 -14.32
N ILE A 150 12.65 -1.42 -13.78
CA ILE A 150 12.69 -1.85 -12.38
C ILE A 150 12.85 -3.35 -12.34
N ASP A 151 13.85 -3.80 -11.58
CA ASP A 151 14.02 -5.20 -11.30
C ASP A 151 12.92 -5.67 -10.34
N TRP A 152 12.21 -6.71 -10.77
CA TRP A 152 11.00 -7.17 -10.10
C TRP A 152 11.30 -8.33 -9.17
N PRO A 153 11.02 -8.23 -7.88
CA PRO A 153 11.18 -9.35 -6.97
C PRO A 153 10.25 -10.53 -7.31
N TYR A 154 9.15 -10.28 -8.02
CA TYR A 154 8.17 -11.32 -8.38
C TYR A 154 8.68 -12.38 -9.34
N ASN A 155 9.75 -12.10 -10.09
CA ASN A 155 10.33 -13.07 -11.02
C ASN A 155 10.79 -14.35 -10.30
N LEU A 156 11.30 -14.21 -9.07
CA LEU A 156 11.75 -15.34 -8.26
C LEU A 156 10.61 -16.21 -7.72
N LEU A 157 9.37 -15.74 -7.71
CA LEU A 157 8.22 -16.55 -7.27
C LEU A 157 8.00 -17.77 -8.20
N ASN A 158 8.30 -17.63 -9.49
CA ASN A 158 8.22 -18.74 -10.41
C ASN A 158 9.27 -19.81 -10.09
N LEU A 159 10.48 -19.40 -9.73
CA LEU A 159 11.55 -20.32 -9.33
C LEU A 159 11.22 -21.03 -8.02
N LEU A 160 10.67 -20.31 -7.05
CA LEU A 160 10.17 -20.91 -5.81
C LEU A 160 9.07 -21.94 -6.11
N LYS A 161 8.14 -21.64 -7.02
CA LYS A 161 7.11 -22.57 -7.44
C LYS A 161 7.71 -23.84 -8.06
N ILE A 162 8.67 -23.71 -8.98
CA ILE A 162 9.36 -24.85 -9.61
C ILE A 162 10.08 -25.68 -8.56
N TYR A 163 10.78 -25.05 -7.63
CA TYR A 163 11.47 -25.75 -6.54
C TYR A 163 10.48 -26.55 -5.67
N LEU A 164 9.40 -25.93 -5.23
CA LEU A 164 8.37 -26.59 -4.40
C LEU A 164 7.72 -27.77 -5.14
N THR A 165 7.52 -27.66 -6.45
CA THR A 165 7.00 -28.75 -7.27
C THR A 165 8.01 -29.90 -7.36
N LYS A 166 9.30 -29.60 -7.54
CA LYS A 166 10.37 -30.63 -7.61
C LYS A 166 10.49 -31.44 -6.30
N ILE A 167 10.27 -30.80 -5.15
CA ILE A 167 10.28 -31.50 -3.84
C ILE A 167 8.95 -32.17 -3.49
N GLY A 168 8.03 -32.29 -4.47
CA GLY A 168 6.81 -33.08 -4.34
C GLY A 168 5.71 -32.43 -3.50
N LYS A 169 5.64 -31.10 -3.39
CA LYS A 169 4.57 -30.43 -2.64
C LYS A 169 3.30 -30.34 -3.47
N GLY A 170 2.17 -30.55 -2.81
CA GLY A 170 0.85 -30.43 -3.43
C GLY A 170 0.50 -28.97 -3.81
N ASN A 171 -0.32 -28.81 -4.85
CA ASN A 171 -0.66 -27.51 -5.43
C ASN A 171 -1.23 -26.51 -4.41
N GLU A 172 -2.04 -26.96 -3.48
CA GLU A 172 -2.64 -26.11 -2.42
C GLU A 172 -1.56 -25.56 -1.49
N THR A 173 -0.61 -26.37 -1.06
CA THR A 173 0.53 -25.96 -0.23
C THR A 173 1.40 -24.95 -0.98
N ILE A 174 1.70 -25.21 -2.26
CA ILE A 174 2.46 -24.31 -3.11
C ILE A 174 1.74 -22.96 -3.22
N ALA A 175 0.44 -22.97 -3.54
CA ALA A 175 -0.34 -21.75 -3.69
C ALA A 175 -0.35 -20.92 -2.38
N ARG A 176 -0.51 -21.56 -1.23
CA ARG A 176 -0.49 -20.90 0.08
C ARG A 176 0.86 -20.22 0.37
N ILE A 177 1.97 -20.92 0.12
CA ILE A 177 3.31 -20.38 0.34
C ILE A 177 3.57 -19.20 -0.61
N ILE A 178 3.30 -19.36 -1.90
CA ILE A 178 3.51 -18.32 -2.91
C ILE A 178 2.67 -17.08 -2.60
N ASN A 179 1.40 -17.25 -2.22
CA ASN A 179 0.54 -16.12 -1.85
C ASN A 179 1.07 -15.38 -0.63
N TYR A 180 1.55 -16.08 0.39
CA TYR A 180 2.12 -15.44 1.57
C TYR A 180 3.41 -14.67 1.24
N VAL A 181 4.32 -15.26 0.48
CA VAL A 181 5.54 -14.59 0.03
C VAL A 181 5.20 -13.35 -0.82
N ASN A 182 4.25 -13.47 -1.73
CA ASN A 182 3.79 -12.36 -2.56
C ASN A 182 3.19 -11.20 -1.74
N LEU A 183 2.40 -11.50 -0.71
CA LEU A 183 1.87 -10.48 0.21
C LEU A 183 2.99 -9.75 0.94
N ASN A 184 3.99 -10.47 1.44
CA ASN A 184 5.12 -9.87 2.14
C ASN A 184 6.00 -9.02 1.21
N ILE A 185 6.16 -9.41 -0.07
CA ILE A 185 6.81 -8.57 -1.08
C ILE A 185 6.01 -7.27 -1.28
N ASN A 186 4.69 -7.35 -1.36
CA ASN A 186 3.85 -6.15 -1.47
C ASN A 186 3.97 -5.25 -0.23
N ASP A 187 4.07 -5.83 0.95
CA ASP A 187 4.25 -5.07 2.19
C ASP A 187 5.65 -4.44 2.29
N SER A 188 6.68 -5.06 1.72
CA SER A 188 8.03 -4.50 1.66
C SER A 188 8.11 -3.19 0.86
N ILE A 189 7.16 -2.95 -0.05
CA ILE A 189 7.10 -1.73 -0.87
C ILE A 189 6.60 -0.52 -0.05
N LEU A 190 5.97 -0.74 1.10
CA LEU A 190 5.53 0.34 1.99
C LEU A 190 6.71 1.20 2.48
N PHE A 191 7.88 0.60 2.63
CA PHE A 191 9.12 1.33 2.86
C PHE A 191 10.00 1.25 1.60
N PRO A 192 10.95 2.16 1.43
CA PRO A 192 11.85 2.16 0.28
C PRO A 192 12.91 1.03 0.33
N LEU A 193 12.56 -0.16 0.88
CA LEU A 193 13.49 -1.28 1.01
C LEU A 193 14.13 -1.68 -0.31
N CYS A 194 13.39 -1.54 -1.42
CA CYS A 194 13.90 -1.82 -2.76
C CYS A 194 14.98 -0.85 -3.26
N LEU A 195 15.26 0.24 -2.55
CA LEU A 195 16.36 1.16 -2.87
C LEU A 195 17.66 0.77 -2.17
N TYR A 196 17.55 -0.07 -1.15
CA TYR A 196 18.69 -0.52 -0.34
C TYR A 196 19.01 -2.01 -0.56
N TYR A 197 17.98 -2.86 -0.55
CA TYR A 197 18.12 -4.29 -0.77
C TYR A 197 17.83 -4.67 -2.21
N THR A 198 18.57 -5.63 -2.73
CA THR A 198 18.30 -6.20 -4.06
C THR A 198 16.95 -6.93 -4.10
N PRO A 199 16.31 -7.08 -5.26
CA PRO A 199 15.08 -7.84 -5.39
C PRO A 199 15.19 -9.26 -4.84
N ASN A 200 16.39 -9.89 -4.99
CA ASN A 200 16.67 -11.23 -4.48
C ASN A 200 16.66 -11.27 -2.95
N GLU A 201 17.36 -10.33 -2.30
CA GLU A 201 17.40 -10.23 -0.84
C GLU A 201 16.00 -10.04 -0.25
N ILE A 202 15.16 -9.20 -0.88
CA ILE A 202 13.77 -8.99 -0.46
C ILE A 202 12.97 -10.31 -0.55
N VAL A 203 13.07 -11.03 -1.68
CA VAL A 203 12.32 -12.28 -1.86
C VAL A 203 12.80 -13.37 -0.92
N PHE A 204 14.11 -13.53 -0.74
CA PHE A 204 14.65 -14.52 0.20
C PHE A 204 14.25 -14.19 1.64
N SER A 205 14.23 -12.91 2.03
CA SER A 205 13.70 -12.48 3.32
C SER A 205 12.22 -12.87 3.49
N CYS A 206 11.40 -12.68 2.47
CA CYS A 206 9.99 -13.09 2.48
C CYS A 206 9.82 -14.62 2.53
N ILE A 207 10.70 -15.39 1.87
CA ILE A 207 10.71 -16.86 1.93
C ILE A 207 11.09 -17.33 3.34
N LEU A 208 12.08 -16.70 3.99
CA LEU A 208 12.43 -16.99 5.38
C LEU A 208 11.27 -16.77 6.33
N LEU A 209 10.51 -15.68 6.13
CA LEU A 209 9.30 -15.43 6.91
C LEU A 209 8.24 -16.50 6.71
N ALA A 210 8.00 -16.93 5.45
CA ALA A 210 7.11 -18.01 5.14
C ALA A 210 7.58 -19.33 5.78
N LYS A 211 8.88 -19.64 5.71
CA LYS A 211 9.49 -20.81 6.35
C LYS A 211 9.21 -20.81 7.86
N LYS A 212 9.45 -19.69 8.54
CA LYS A 212 9.18 -19.55 9.97
C LYS A 212 7.70 -19.67 10.32
N ARG A 213 6.81 -18.98 9.55
CA ARG A 213 5.36 -18.93 9.77
C ARG A 213 4.70 -20.31 9.65
N TYR A 214 5.10 -21.08 8.65
CA TYR A 214 4.47 -22.36 8.32
C TYR A 214 5.30 -23.57 8.71
N LYS A 215 6.42 -23.41 9.44
CA LYS A 215 7.36 -24.48 9.84
C LYS A 215 7.80 -25.31 8.64
N LEU A 216 8.29 -24.66 7.58
CA LEU A 216 8.63 -25.28 6.32
C LEU A 216 10.11 -25.74 6.31
N ASP A 217 10.45 -26.74 7.13
CA ASP A 217 11.85 -27.20 7.29
C ASP A 217 12.41 -27.80 6.00
N PHE A 218 11.54 -28.24 5.08
CA PHE A 218 11.92 -28.76 3.77
C PHE A 218 12.41 -27.68 2.78
N ILE A 219 12.26 -26.38 3.07
CA ILE A 219 12.80 -25.32 2.23
C ILE A 219 14.25 -25.06 2.65
N ASN A 220 15.17 -25.43 1.76
CA ASN A 220 16.59 -25.08 1.91
C ASN A 220 16.90 -23.85 1.04
N ILE A 221 17.16 -22.73 1.70
CA ILE A 221 17.46 -21.47 1.01
C ILE A 221 18.75 -21.55 0.21
N ASN A 222 19.77 -22.26 0.72
CA ASN A 222 21.03 -22.41 0.02
C ASN A 222 20.86 -23.16 -1.32
N ASP A 223 19.91 -24.11 -1.40
CA ASP A 223 19.60 -24.78 -2.66
C ASP A 223 18.91 -23.85 -3.66
N LEU A 224 18.03 -22.97 -3.16
CA LEU A 224 17.39 -21.94 -4.00
C LEU A 224 18.42 -20.91 -4.50
N ILE A 225 19.38 -20.51 -3.67
CA ILE A 225 20.47 -19.60 -4.04
C ILE A 225 21.34 -20.26 -5.13
N LYS A 226 21.78 -21.48 -4.91
CA LYS A 226 22.62 -22.23 -5.86
C LYS A 226 21.95 -22.45 -7.21
N LEU A 227 20.64 -22.73 -7.21
CA LEU A 227 19.88 -22.93 -8.45
C LEU A 227 19.86 -21.71 -9.36
N ASN A 228 20.16 -20.53 -8.83
CA ASN A 228 20.02 -19.26 -9.54
C ASN A 228 21.33 -18.50 -9.74
N ASN A 229 22.47 -19.05 -9.27
CA ASN A 229 23.80 -18.39 -9.31
C ASN A 229 23.79 -16.94 -8.81
N TYR A 230 23.01 -16.67 -7.75
CA TYR A 230 22.96 -15.33 -7.16
C TYR A 230 24.07 -15.15 -6.10
N GLU A 231 24.76 -14.04 -6.20
CA GLU A 231 25.53 -13.51 -5.08
C GLU A 231 24.54 -12.86 -4.11
N ILE A 232 24.50 -13.34 -2.88
CA ILE A 232 23.56 -12.88 -1.87
C ILE A 232 24.32 -12.64 -0.58
N ASP A 233 24.09 -11.47 0.01
CA ASP A 233 24.57 -11.16 1.35
C ASP A 233 23.54 -11.65 2.39
N ASN A 234 23.94 -12.61 3.20
CA ASN A 234 23.09 -13.17 4.25
C ASN A 234 22.76 -12.14 5.35
N ASP A 235 23.66 -11.21 5.64
CA ASP A 235 23.41 -10.16 6.61
C ASP A 235 22.32 -9.21 6.12
N ASN A 236 22.36 -8.84 4.85
CA ASN A 236 21.31 -8.06 4.22
C ASN A 236 19.96 -8.77 4.24
N ILE A 237 19.93 -10.08 3.96
CA ILE A 237 18.67 -10.87 4.04
C ILE A 237 18.11 -10.84 5.46
N ASN A 238 18.96 -11.03 6.47
CA ASN A 238 18.53 -11.05 7.87
C ASN A 238 18.02 -9.67 8.31
N GLU A 239 18.71 -8.60 7.95
CA GLU A 239 18.30 -7.23 8.24
C GLU A 239 16.99 -6.88 7.52
N CYS A 240 16.86 -7.16 6.23
CA CYS A 240 15.64 -6.98 5.45
C CYS A 240 14.46 -7.77 6.06
N ASN A 241 14.70 -9.00 6.52
CA ASN A 241 13.72 -9.84 7.20
C ASN A 241 13.18 -9.18 8.47
N LEU A 242 14.05 -8.53 9.26
CA LEU A 242 13.64 -7.79 10.46
C LEU A 242 12.72 -6.62 10.10
N TYR A 243 13.05 -5.83 9.06
CA TYR A 243 12.19 -4.74 8.59
C TYR A 243 10.82 -5.25 8.14
N ILE A 244 10.79 -6.26 7.28
CA ILE A 244 9.51 -6.81 6.77
C ILE A 244 8.67 -7.39 7.92
N SER A 245 9.29 -8.13 8.85
CA SER A 245 8.61 -8.67 10.04
C SER A 245 7.96 -7.56 10.87
N LYS A 246 8.65 -6.45 11.03
CA LYS A 246 8.15 -5.30 11.79
C LYS A 246 7.00 -4.62 11.04
N ILE A 247 7.11 -4.44 9.73
CA ILE A 247 6.02 -3.90 8.88
C ILE A 247 4.74 -4.73 9.06
N ILE A 248 4.84 -6.06 8.95
CA ILE A 248 3.72 -6.99 9.09
C ILE A 248 3.07 -6.83 10.48
N LYS A 249 3.87 -6.90 11.54
CA LYS A 249 3.40 -6.79 12.93
C LYS A 249 2.61 -5.49 13.16
N TYR A 250 3.14 -4.34 12.72
CA TYR A 250 2.46 -3.06 12.91
C TYR A 250 1.23 -2.89 12.03
N LYS A 251 1.26 -3.44 10.81
CA LYS A 251 0.12 -3.44 9.91
C LYS A 251 -1.04 -4.25 10.49
N ASP A 252 -0.76 -5.45 11.02
CA ASP A 252 -1.76 -6.29 11.68
C ASP A 252 -2.38 -5.55 12.88
N ASN A 253 -1.57 -4.94 13.74
CA ASN A 253 -2.05 -4.13 14.86
C ASN A 253 -2.94 -2.94 14.42
N LEU A 254 -2.61 -2.28 13.30
CA LEU A 254 -3.44 -1.18 12.77
C LEU A 254 -4.80 -1.69 12.28
N ILE A 255 -4.86 -2.87 11.67
CA ILE A 255 -6.10 -3.49 11.20
C ILE A 255 -6.97 -3.88 12.41
N GLU A 256 -6.39 -4.52 13.42
CA GLU A 256 -7.10 -4.91 14.65
C GLU A 256 -7.69 -3.69 15.37
N ASN A 257 -6.92 -2.62 15.53
CA ASN A 257 -7.39 -1.40 16.18
C ASN A 257 -8.52 -0.71 15.40
N ASN A 258 -8.48 -0.72 14.06
CA ASN A 258 -9.56 -0.17 13.24
C ASN A 258 -10.83 -0.99 13.37
N ASN A 259 -10.74 -2.32 13.35
CA ASN A 259 -11.89 -3.21 13.53
C ASN A 259 -12.55 -3.04 14.91
N ILE A 260 -11.75 -2.83 15.97
CA ILE A 260 -12.25 -2.56 17.32
C ILE A 260 -12.99 -1.21 17.37
N ASN A 261 -12.46 -0.18 16.71
CA ASN A 261 -13.08 1.14 16.66
C ASN A 261 -14.39 1.14 15.86
N ASP A 262 -14.42 0.43 14.72
CA ASP A 262 -15.63 0.28 13.92
C ASP A 262 -16.73 -0.46 14.69
N ASN A 263 -16.39 -1.53 15.41
CA ASN A 263 -17.33 -2.24 16.27
C ASN A 263 -17.85 -1.38 17.43
N ARG A 264 -17.00 -0.56 18.06
CA ARG A 264 -17.41 0.41 19.09
C ARG A 264 -18.36 1.47 18.54
N ASN A 265 -18.12 1.96 17.34
CA ASN A 265 -18.99 2.93 16.67
C ASN A 265 -20.36 2.34 16.32
N ILE A 266 -20.41 1.06 15.92
CA ILE A 266 -21.67 0.35 15.67
C ILE A 266 -22.46 0.18 16.97
N ILE A 267 -21.80 -0.22 18.06
CA ILE A 267 -22.44 -0.39 19.39
C ILE A 267 -22.95 0.95 19.92
N ASN A 268 -22.17 2.02 19.80
CA ASN A 268 -22.58 3.35 20.25
C ASN A 268 -23.74 3.91 19.43
N ASN A 269 -23.81 3.65 18.13
CA ASN A 269 -24.93 4.04 17.27
C ASN A 269 -26.19 3.21 17.58
N SER A 270 -26.07 1.93 17.85
CA SER A 270 -27.21 1.08 18.26
C SER A 270 -27.76 1.52 19.63
N ASN A 271 -26.92 1.89 20.59
CA ASN A 271 -27.34 2.41 21.88
C ASN A 271 -28.08 3.76 21.76
N LYS A 272 -27.60 4.69 20.90
CA LYS A 272 -28.30 5.94 20.61
C LYS A 272 -29.66 5.73 19.96
N ILE A 273 -29.79 4.72 19.09
CA ILE A 273 -31.08 4.38 18.46
C ILE A 273 -32.05 3.80 19.51
N SER A 274 -31.57 2.97 20.44
CA SER A 274 -32.39 2.42 21.52
C SER A 274 -32.81 3.51 22.53
N GLU A 275 -31.98 4.47 22.85
CA GLU A 275 -32.31 5.62 23.71
C GLU A 275 -33.38 6.53 23.04
N ASN A 276 -33.26 6.80 21.74
CA ASN A 276 -34.24 7.58 21.00
C ASN A 276 -35.61 6.86 20.87
N ASN A 277 -35.61 5.54 20.74
CA ASN A 277 -36.86 4.77 20.71
C ASN A 277 -37.57 4.74 22.09
N ASN A 278 -36.80 4.69 23.18
CA ASN A 278 -37.37 4.81 24.52
C ASN A 278 -37.97 6.20 24.81
N TYR A 279 -37.40 7.28 24.20
CA TYR A 279 -37.98 8.63 24.27
C TYR A 279 -39.29 8.76 23.47
N LEU A 280 -39.42 8.04 22.36
CA LEU A 280 -40.62 8.05 21.52
C LEU A 280 -41.77 7.26 22.15
N ASP A 281 -41.49 6.12 22.82
CA ASP A 281 -42.47 5.32 23.52
C ASP A 281 -42.97 6.01 24.80
N ASN A 282 -42.12 6.65 25.58
CA ASN A 282 -42.51 7.43 26.74
C ASN A 282 -43.40 8.64 26.38
N ASN A 283 -43.21 9.22 25.19
CA ASN A 283 -44.07 10.32 24.69
C ASN A 283 -45.43 9.81 24.17
N LYS A 284 -45.53 8.58 23.67
CA LYS A 284 -46.82 7.96 23.28
C LYS A 284 -47.69 7.64 24.49
N ASP A 285 -47.11 7.16 25.57
CA ASP A 285 -47.83 6.87 26.81
C ASP A 285 -48.35 8.15 27.48
N ASN A 286 -47.58 9.26 27.46
CA ASN A 286 -48.02 10.55 27.93
C ASN A 286 -49.14 11.21 27.09
N LEU A 287 -49.18 10.94 25.77
CA LEU A 287 -50.27 11.39 24.91
C LEU A 287 -51.55 10.61 25.10
N ASN A 288 -51.49 9.31 25.39
CA ASN A 288 -52.64 8.47 25.68
C ASN A 288 -53.29 8.81 27.05
N LEU A 289 -52.46 9.13 28.04
CA LEU A 289 -52.98 9.57 29.38
C LEU A 289 -53.69 10.93 29.33
N LYS A 290 -53.23 11.86 28.47
CA LYS A 290 -53.92 13.16 28.29
C LYS A 290 -55.24 13.03 27.52
N ASN A 291 -55.35 12.10 26.56
CA ASN A 291 -56.62 11.87 25.85
C ASN A 291 -57.68 11.15 26.72
N ILE A 292 -57.30 10.35 27.68
CA ILE A 292 -58.24 9.69 28.63
C ILE A 292 -58.79 10.69 29.65
N SER A 293 -58.03 11.73 30.03
CA SER A 293 -58.52 12.77 30.95
C SER A 293 -59.50 13.75 30.29
N LEU A 294 -59.43 13.96 28.98
CA LEU A 294 -60.33 14.84 28.20
C LEU A 294 -61.70 14.22 27.88
N ILE A 295 -61.80 12.88 27.91
CA ILE A 295 -63.07 12.16 27.66
C ILE A 295 -63.93 12.10 28.94
N LYS A 296 -63.38 12.25 30.14
CA LYS A 296 -64.09 12.25 31.41
C LYS A 296 -64.73 13.59 31.84
N THR A 297 -64.46 14.71 31.14
CA THR A 297 -65.00 16.02 31.47
C THR A 297 -66.19 16.47 30.60
N ASN A 298 -66.63 15.64 29.63
CA ASN A 298 -67.75 15.96 28.75
C ASN A 298 -69.00 15.04 28.95
N SER A 299 -69.14 14.39 30.13
CA SER A 299 -70.35 13.63 30.49
C SER A 299 -70.83 14.09 31.89
N ASN A 300 -71.33 15.33 31.95
CA ASN A 300 -72.32 15.80 32.96
C ASN A 300 -73.12 16.95 32.36
#